data_6141447d22359a2d606e3757dc3ce2c1
#
_entry.id   6141447d22359a2d606e3757dc3ce2c1
#
_cell.length_a   1.000
_cell.length_b   1.000
_cell.length_c   1.000
_cell.angle_alpha   90.00
_cell.angle_beta   90.00
_cell.angle_gamma   90.00
#
_symmetry.space_group_name_H-M   'P 1'
#
loop_
_entity.id
_entity.type
_entity.pdbx_description
1 polymer ?
#
loop_
_entity_poly.entity_id
_entity_poly.type
_entity_poly.pdbx_seq_one_letter_code
_entity_poly.pdbx_strand_id
1 'polypeptide(L)'
;IDIIAACHTSVDIKVLVADKESHDSAKTHLASRNVNLDRIEFINQEFDSMWIRDYGPIQLNTPFGTRTWFDFDYYMPGDSWIKDEGIRQNRSLDDNITTYLAKRQGVEVQSVDLVLHGGAITSNGANILVISKAIFDWNQERYQLSPEQTKARLTNCFPNLHIEYVTPLAGEPTQHLDMFLVFTSRNTVVVGSYSPQMDYINHIRLNGVARQLSRLTVEGKPIIVERIFMPPHRKQILGGSYTNIVFANGTLLVPDYGVDPDGLAQAITLYNRLLPNWNIRPIYSGDLVVMEGALHCVTGNIPS
;
A
#
# COMPACT_ATOMS: atom_id res chain seq x y z
N ILE A 1 12.38 -4.77 -11.01
CA ILE A 1 12.94 -6.04 -11.46
C ILE A 1 13.05 -7.03 -10.30
N ASP A 2 13.68 -6.69 -9.17
CA ASP A 2 13.94 -7.63 -8.07
C ASP A 2 12.64 -8.12 -7.39
N ILE A 3 11.62 -7.27 -7.28
CA ILE A 3 10.27 -7.66 -6.84
C ILE A 3 9.74 -8.81 -7.72
N ILE A 4 9.78 -8.64 -9.04
CA ILE A 4 9.30 -9.63 -10.01
C ILE A 4 10.12 -10.92 -9.91
N ALA A 5 11.45 -10.81 -9.92
CA ALA A 5 12.35 -11.96 -9.80
C ALA A 5 12.11 -12.77 -8.50
N ALA A 6 11.67 -12.10 -7.45
CA ALA A 6 11.41 -12.73 -6.16
C ALA A 6 10.07 -13.49 -6.08
N CYS A 7 9.05 -13.13 -6.89
CA CYS A 7 7.71 -13.69 -6.75
C CYS A 7 7.08 -14.27 -8.03
N HIS A 8 7.74 -14.17 -9.21
CA HIS A 8 7.19 -14.63 -10.50
C HIS A 8 6.81 -16.13 -10.53
N THR A 9 7.36 -16.94 -9.65
CA THR A 9 6.99 -18.36 -9.54
C THR A 9 5.72 -18.58 -8.71
N SER A 10 5.34 -17.62 -7.88
CA SER A 10 4.22 -17.72 -6.92
C SER A 10 2.95 -17.04 -7.40
N VAL A 11 3.05 -16.03 -8.26
CA VAL A 11 1.93 -15.20 -8.74
C VAL A 11 2.06 -14.94 -10.24
N ASP A 12 0.94 -14.68 -10.90
CA ASP A 12 0.93 -14.10 -12.24
C ASP A 12 1.16 -12.59 -12.14
N ILE A 13 2.02 -12.08 -13.00
CA ILE A 13 2.48 -10.69 -12.89
C ILE A 13 2.01 -9.89 -14.10
N LYS A 14 1.45 -8.71 -13.82
CA LYS A 14 1.13 -7.69 -14.80
C LYS A 14 2.07 -6.51 -14.62
N VAL A 15 2.77 -6.11 -15.68
CA VAL A 15 3.70 -4.98 -15.65
C VAL A 15 3.14 -3.88 -16.54
N LEU A 16 2.80 -2.75 -15.93
CA LEU A 16 2.48 -1.54 -16.68
C LEU A 16 3.76 -0.95 -17.26
N VAL A 17 3.73 -0.63 -18.53
CA VAL A 17 4.82 0.02 -19.27
C VAL A 17 4.23 1.16 -20.10
N ALA A 18 4.87 2.33 -20.06
CA ALA A 18 4.32 3.53 -20.69
C ALA A 18 4.37 3.46 -22.22
N ASP A 19 5.42 2.81 -22.76
CA ASP A 19 5.70 2.77 -24.18
C ASP A 19 6.48 1.52 -24.59
N LYS A 20 6.83 1.44 -25.88
CA LYS A 20 7.58 0.30 -26.40
C LYS A 20 9.02 0.25 -25.88
N GLU A 21 9.65 1.39 -25.63
CA GLU A 21 11.03 1.43 -25.16
C GLU A 21 11.12 0.87 -23.73
N SER A 22 10.25 1.32 -22.85
CA SER A 22 10.13 0.81 -21.47
C SER A 22 9.73 -0.67 -21.45
N HIS A 23 8.86 -1.13 -22.37
CA HIS A 23 8.53 -2.53 -22.54
C HIS A 23 9.77 -3.39 -22.90
N ASP A 24 10.52 -2.99 -23.93
CA ASP A 24 11.68 -3.75 -24.42
C ASP A 24 12.81 -3.74 -23.37
N SER A 25 12.99 -2.61 -22.69
CA SER A 25 13.93 -2.47 -21.57
C SER A 25 13.56 -3.39 -20.39
N ALA A 26 12.30 -3.39 -19.97
CA ALA A 26 11.81 -4.26 -18.89
C ALA A 26 12.03 -5.75 -19.23
N LYS A 27 11.69 -6.18 -20.44
CA LYS A 27 11.94 -7.55 -20.90
C LYS A 27 13.40 -7.94 -20.85
N THR A 28 14.28 -7.07 -21.33
CA THR A 28 15.74 -7.32 -21.35
C THR A 28 16.27 -7.48 -19.92
N HIS A 29 15.87 -6.60 -19.00
CA HIS A 29 16.31 -6.67 -17.61
C HIS A 29 15.75 -7.90 -16.88
N LEU A 30 14.50 -8.29 -17.11
CA LEU A 30 13.92 -9.49 -16.53
C LEU A 30 14.58 -10.77 -17.06
N ALA A 31 14.85 -10.84 -18.36
CA ALA A 31 15.56 -11.96 -18.96
C ALA A 31 16.99 -12.10 -18.39
N SER A 32 17.69 -11.00 -18.15
CA SER A 32 19.04 -11.02 -17.54
C SER A 32 19.05 -11.56 -16.10
N ARG A 33 17.90 -11.58 -15.42
CA ARG A 33 17.72 -12.15 -14.08
C ARG A 33 17.12 -13.56 -14.12
N ASN A 34 17.08 -14.23 -15.28
CA ASN A 34 16.51 -15.55 -15.49
C ASN A 34 15.02 -15.66 -15.09
N VAL A 35 14.28 -14.57 -15.22
CA VAL A 35 12.83 -14.55 -14.97
C VAL A 35 12.12 -15.19 -16.17
N ASN A 36 11.25 -16.16 -15.89
CA ASN A 36 10.39 -16.72 -16.95
C ASN A 36 9.32 -15.70 -17.35
N LEU A 37 9.43 -15.20 -18.59
CA LEU A 37 8.52 -14.18 -19.13
C LEU A 37 7.14 -14.72 -19.52
N ASP A 38 6.93 -16.04 -19.61
CA ASP A 38 5.63 -16.64 -19.97
C ASP A 38 4.53 -16.36 -18.92
N ARG A 39 4.92 -16.03 -17.70
CA ARG A 39 4.00 -15.66 -16.61
C ARG A 39 3.88 -14.15 -16.40
N ILE A 40 4.42 -13.36 -17.30
CA ILE A 40 4.44 -11.90 -17.20
C ILE A 40 3.64 -11.32 -18.35
N GLU A 41 2.55 -10.65 -18.01
CA GLU A 41 1.78 -9.86 -18.96
C GLU A 41 2.29 -8.41 -18.93
N PHE A 42 2.77 -7.91 -20.08
CA PHE A 42 3.08 -6.50 -20.24
C PHE A 42 1.84 -5.74 -20.73
N ILE A 43 1.50 -4.67 -20.04
CA ILE A 43 0.36 -3.82 -20.34
C ILE A 43 0.89 -2.47 -20.77
N ASN A 44 0.80 -2.15 -22.06
CA ASN A 44 1.19 -0.85 -22.59
C ASN A 44 0.08 0.16 -22.30
N GLN A 45 0.32 1.03 -21.34
CA GLN A 45 -0.57 2.09 -20.92
C GLN A 45 0.25 3.23 -20.32
N GLU A 46 0.05 4.44 -20.80
CA GLU A 46 0.67 5.63 -20.22
C GLU A 46 0.19 5.87 -18.79
N PHE A 47 1.08 6.32 -17.94
CA PHE A 47 0.83 6.70 -16.54
C PHE A 47 1.78 7.83 -16.13
N ASP A 48 1.42 8.58 -15.09
CA ASP A 48 2.21 9.73 -14.62
C ASP A 48 3.26 9.32 -13.57
N SER A 49 3.02 8.22 -12.83
CA SER A 49 3.93 7.77 -11.78
C SER A 49 3.92 6.26 -11.58
N MET A 50 4.94 5.73 -10.92
CA MET A 50 5.08 4.30 -10.61
C MET A 50 4.24 3.84 -9.40
N TRP A 51 3.50 4.72 -8.74
CA TRP A 51 2.84 4.46 -7.47
C TRP A 51 1.48 3.76 -7.65
N ILE A 52 1.47 2.62 -8.36
CA ILE A 52 0.25 1.87 -8.70
C ILE A 52 -0.59 1.46 -7.48
N ARG A 53 0.00 1.40 -6.29
CA ARG A 53 -0.73 1.16 -5.05
C ARG A 53 -1.80 2.21 -4.80
N ASP A 54 -1.52 3.45 -5.13
CA ASP A 54 -2.32 4.59 -4.71
C ASP A 54 -3.51 4.83 -5.65
N TYR A 55 -3.30 4.60 -6.94
CA TYR A 55 -4.32 4.81 -7.98
C TYR A 55 -4.85 3.51 -8.61
N GLY A 56 -4.33 2.36 -8.19
CA GLY A 56 -4.82 1.07 -8.67
C GLY A 56 -6.18 0.70 -8.05
N PRO A 57 -6.84 -0.34 -8.58
CA PRO A 57 -8.19 -0.70 -8.18
C PRO A 57 -8.29 -1.11 -6.72
N ILE A 58 -9.20 -0.48 -5.99
CA ILE A 58 -9.62 -0.95 -4.66
C ILE A 58 -10.76 -1.93 -4.87
N GLN A 59 -10.61 -3.15 -4.34
CA GLN A 59 -11.50 -4.26 -4.65
C GLN A 59 -12.26 -4.73 -3.43
N LEU A 60 -13.56 -4.96 -3.61
CA LEU A 60 -14.40 -5.65 -2.65
C LEU A 60 -14.81 -7.02 -3.22
N ASN A 61 -14.36 -8.08 -2.57
CA ASN A 61 -14.79 -9.43 -2.89
C ASN A 61 -15.84 -9.87 -1.85
N THR A 62 -17.02 -10.26 -2.31
CA THR A 62 -18.04 -10.79 -1.43
C THR A 62 -17.88 -12.31 -1.25
N PRO A 63 -18.39 -12.90 -0.15
CA PRO A 63 -18.40 -14.36 0.05
C PRO A 63 -19.14 -15.13 -1.06
N PHE A 64 -19.99 -14.45 -1.82
CA PHE A 64 -20.77 -15.04 -2.93
C PHE A 64 -20.07 -14.94 -4.29
N GLY A 65 -18.79 -14.53 -4.31
CA GLY A 65 -18.01 -14.43 -5.54
C GLY A 65 -18.24 -13.16 -6.36
N THR A 66 -19.08 -12.24 -5.90
CA THR A 66 -19.23 -10.94 -6.56
C THR A 66 -17.94 -10.14 -6.30
N ARG A 67 -17.38 -9.62 -7.38
CA ARG A 67 -16.18 -8.78 -7.34
C ARG A 67 -16.57 -7.40 -7.85
N THR A 68 -16.41 -6.39 -7.01
CA THR A 68 -16.61 -4.99 -7.39
C THR A 68 -15.27 -4.26 -7.31
N TRP A 69 -14.93 -3.57 -8.35
CA TRP A 69 -13.80 -2.64 -8.35
C TRP A 69 -14.34 -1.23 -8.14
N PHE A 70 -13.69 -0.50 -7.26
CA PHE A 70 -13.96 0.91 -7.04
C PHE A 70 -12.85 1.74 -7.69
N ASP A 71 -13.27 2.76 -8.40
CA ASP A 71 -12.43 3.79 -9.01
C ASP A 71 -12.63 5.07 -8.20
N PHE A 72 -11.74 5.31 -7.25
CA PHE A 72 -11.69 6.50 -6.41
C PHE A 72 -10.78 7.54 -7.06
N ASP A 73 -11.10 8.82 -6.86
CA ASP A 73 -10.28 9.92 -7.38
C ASP A 73 -8.88 9.90 -6.73
N TYR A 74 -7.85 9.90 -7.57
CA TYR A 74 -6.46 10.02 -7.14
C TYR A 74 -6.06 11.49 -7.14
N TYR A 75 -6.35 12.17 -6.06
CA TYR A 75 -6.08 13.58 -5.85
C TYR A 75 -5.06 13.78 -4.74
N MET A 76 -4.00 14.54 -5.02
CA MET A 76 -3.00 14.92 -4.03
C MET A 76 -3.26 16.35 -3.59
N PRO A 77 -3.71 16.59 -2.35
CA PRO A 77 -3.98 17.94 -1.87
C PRO A 77 -2.71 18.77 -1.75
N GLY A 78 -2.78 19.96 -2.31
CA GLY A 78 -1.70 20.93 -2.32
C GLY A 78 -0.48 20.48 -3.11
N ASP A 79 -0.12 21.15 -4.15
CA ASP A 79 1.13 20.96 -4.91
C ASP A 79 2.40 21.14 -4.04
N SER A 80 2.29 21.04 -2.70
CA SER A 80 3.29 21.56 -1.77
C SER A 80 4.59 20.78 -1.74
N TRP A 81 4.57 19.50 -2.08
CA TRP A 81 5.78 18.64 -2.06
C TRP A 81 6.36 18.37 -3.45
N ILE A 82 5.64 18.80 -4.51
CA ILE A 82 6.10 18.72 -5.91
C ILE A 82 6.68 20.06 -6.39
N LYS A 83 6.58 21.13 -5.60
CA LYS A 83 7.01 22.50 -5.99
C LYS A 83 8.49 22.63 -6.32
N ASP A 84 9.35 21.76 -5.77
CA ASP A 84 10.80 21.92 -5.93
C ASP A 84 11.35 21.38 -7.27
N GLU A 85 10.56 20.60 -8.04
CA GLU A 85 11.05 20.00 -9.29
C GLU A 85 10.41 20.58 -10.57
N GLY A 86 9.55 21.59 -10.47
CA GLY A 86 8.94 22.24 -11.64
C GLY A 86 7.97 21.32 -12.42
N ILE A 87 7.69 20.15 -11.93
CA ILE A 87 6.80 19.17 -12.54
C ILE A 87 5.42 19.33 -11.91
N ARG A 88 4.52 20.03 -12.59
CA ARG A 88 3.10 19.87 -12.34
C ARG A 88 2.73 18.44 -12.71
N GLN A 89 2.70 17.56 -11.75
CA GLN A 89 2.20 16.22 -11.99
C GLN A 89 0.67 16.30 -12.09
N ASN A 90 0.19 16.48 -13.31
CA ASN A 90 -1.17 16.14 -13.64
C ASN A 90 -1.28 14.62 -13.50
N ARG A 91 -1.89 14.14 -12.44
CA ARG A 91 -2.07 12.70 -12.14
C ARG A 91 -3.25 12.10 -12.92
N SER A 92 -3.71 12.74 -13.97
CA SER A 92 -4.88 12.29 -14.72
C SER A 92 -4.66 10.96 -15.46
N LEU A 93 -3.43 10.64 -15.84
CA LEU A 93 -3.14 9.34 -16.45
C LEU A 93 -3.17 8.23 -15.39
N ASP A 94 -2.63 8.50 -14.21
CA ASP A 94 -2.69 7.59 -13.06
C ASP A 94 -4.14 7.34 -12.65
N ASP A 95 -4.96 8.37 -12.53
CA ASP A 95 -6.36 8.33 -12.13
C ASP A 95 -7.22 7.45 -13.06
N ASN A 96 -6.86 7.36 -14.34
CA ASN A 96 -7.58 6.54 -15.32
C ASN A 96 -7.19 5.04 -15.31
N ILE A 97 -6.16 4.64 -14.59
CA ILE A 97 -5.61 3.26 -14.65
C ILE A 97 -6.62 2.23 -14.15
N THR A 98 -7.34 2.51 -13.08
CA THR A 98 -8.35 1.59 -12.54
C THR A 98 -9.43 1.27 -13.55
N THR A 99 -10.04 2.28 -14.17
CA THR A 99 -11.04 2.10 -15.24
C THR A 99 -10.46 1.37 -16.45
N TYR A 100 -9.22 1.69 -16.88
CA TYR A 100 -8.56 0.99 -17.98
C TYR A 100 -8.35 -0.50 -17.68
N LEU A 101 -7.83 -0.85 -16.52
CA LEU A 101 -7.59 -2.24 -16.10
C LEU A 101 -8.90 -3.02 -15.96
N ALA A 102 -9.95 -2.42 -15.41
CA ALA A 102 -11.28 -3.04 -15.29
C ALA A 102 -11.84 -3.41 -16.65
N LYS A 103 -11.81 -2.47 -17.60
CA LYS A 103 -12.25 -2.72 -18.99
C LYS A 103 -11.46 -3.86 -19.64
N ARG A 104 -10.14 -3.89 -19.45
CA ARG A 104 -9.27 -4.94 -20.01
C ARG A 104 -9.58 -6.32 -19.44
N GLN A 105 -9.96 -6.40 -18.17
CA GLN A 105 -10.29 -7.65 -17.48
C GLN A 105 -11.77 -8.03 -17.57
N GLY A 106 -12.62 -7.20 -18.17
CA GLY A 106 -14.05 -7.43 -18.24
C GLY A 106 -14.73 -7.39 -16.85
N VAL A 107 -14.18 -6.61 -15.92
CA VAL A 107 -14.71 -6.42 -14.56
C VAL A 107 -15.51 -5.13 -14.51
N GLU A 108 -16.64 -5.17 -13.80
CA GLU A 108 -17.42 -3.96 -13.54
C GLU A 108 -16.67 -3.05 -12.55
N VAL A 109 -16.61 -1.76 -12.89
CA VAL A 109 -16.01 -0.74 -12.02
C VAL A 109 -17.07 0.28 -11.62
N GLN A 110 -17.07 0.64 -10.35
CA GLN A 110 -17.91 1.69 -9.80
C GLN A 110 -17.04 2.92 -9.53
N SER A 111 -17.26 3.99 -10.29
CA SER A 111 -16.66 5.29 -10.03
C SER A 111 -17.27 5.94 -8.80
N VAL A 112 -16.44 6.54 -7.96
CA VAL A 112 -16.85 7.11 -6.67
C VAL A 112 -16.26 8.51 -6.53
N ASP A 113 -17.11 9.52 -6.43
CA ASP A 113 -16.70 10.92 -6.15
C ASP A 113 -16.14 11.06 -4.73
N LEU A 114 -15.00 10.47 -4.49
CA LEU A 114 -14.31 10.45 -3.19
C LEU A 114 -12.83 10.19 -3.41
N VAL A 115 -11.97 10.96 -2.75
CA VAL A 115 -10.52 10.72 -2.75
C VAL A 115 -10.22 9.59 -1.79
N LEU A 116 -9.61 8.52 -2.30
CA LEU A 116 -9.08 7.42 -1.47
C LEU A 116 -7.92 6.72 -2.18
N HIS A 117 -6.73 6.84 -1.62
CA HIS A 117 -5.55 6.17 -2.13
C HIS A 117 -5.41 4.75 -1.55
N GLY A 118 -4.92 3.82 -2.36
CA GLY A 118 -4.72 2.43 -1.91
C GLY A 118 -3.70 2.28 -0.79
N GLY A 119 -2.74 3.21 -0.64
CA GLY A 119 -1.83 3.25 0.51
C GLY A 119 -2.48 3.73 1.81
N ALA A 120 -3.60 4.46 1.71
CA ALA A 120 -4.34 5.00 2.86
C ALA A 120 -5.39 4.05 3.44
N ILE A 121 -5.52 2.83 2.89
CA ILE A 121 -6.51 1.83 3.27
C ILE A 121 -5.87 0.46 3.46
N THR A 122 -6.32 -0.29 4.45
CA THR A 122 -5.93 -1.69 4.63
C THR A 122 -7.05 -2.49 5.27
N SER A 123 -7.13 -3.78 4.97
CA SER A 123 -8.16 -4.69 5.47
C SER A 123 -7.56 -5.93 6.11
N ASN A 124 -8.26 -6.49 7.10
CA ASN A 124 -7.92 -7.78 7.68
C ASN A 124 -8.40 -8.99 6.83
N GLY A 125 -8.99 -8.74 5.65
CA GLY A 125 -9.56 -9.79 4.80
C GLY A 125 -10.82 -10.45 5.38
N ALA A 126 -11.44 -9.85 6.39
CA ALA A 126 -12.67 -10.33 7.03
C ALA A 126 -13.71 -9.19 7.11
N ASN A 127 -13.78 -8.54 8.24
CA ASN A 127 -14.82 -7.53 8.51
C ASN A 127 -14.29 -6.18 8.99
N ILE A 128 -12.96 -6.00 9.05
CA ILE A 128 -12.33 -4.75 9.49
C ILE A 128 -11.62 -4.09 8.31
N LEU A 129 -11.92 -2.82 8.14
CA LEU A 129 -11.26 -1.90 7.22
C LEU A 129 -10.67 -0.77 8.04
N VAL A 130 -9.39 -0.49 7.86
CA VAL A 130 -8.70 0.63 8.52
C VAL A 130 -8.36 1.66 7.46
N ILE A 131 -8.69 2.92 7.73
CA ILE A 131 -8.51 4.04 6.79
C ILE A 131 -7.78 5.18 7.51
N SER A 132 -6.86 5.84 6.81
CA SER A 132 -6.20 7.05 7.30
C SER A 132 -7.20 8.19 7.49
N LYS A 133 -7.09 8.94 8.60
CA LYS A 133 -7.88 10.15 8.81
C LYS A 133 -7.58 11.27 7.82
N ALA A 134 -6.48 11.19 7.09
CA ALA A 134 -6.13 12.16 6.06
C ALA A 134 -7.22 12.32 4.98
N ILE A 135 -7.99 11.25 4.74
CA ILE A 135 -9.09 11.30 3.76
C ILE A 135 -10.13 12.37 4.06
N PHE A 136 -10.30 12.78 5.32
CA PHE A 136 -11.26 13.82 5.67
C PHE A 136 -10.82 15.18 5.11
N ASP A 137 -9.53 15.50 5.26
CA ASP A 137 -8.96 16.74 4.74
C ASP A 137 -8.93 16.72 3.21
N TRP A 138 -8.54 15.59 2.60
CA TRP A 138 -8.53 15.43 1.13
C TRP A 138 -9.92 15.63 0.53
N ASN A 139 -10.94 15.03 1.12
CA ASN A 139 -12.31 15.13 0.61
C ASN A 139 -12.96 16.48 0.95
N GLN A 140 -12.57 17.12 2.04
CA GLN A 140 -12.97 18.50 2.31
C GLN A 140 -12.41 19.45 1.24
N GLU A 141 -11.14 19.28 0.87
CA GLU A 141 -10.48 20.14 -0.14
C GLU A 141 -11.04 19.87 -1.54
N ARG A 142 -11.14 18.62 -1.95
CA ARG A 142 -11.51 18.21 -3.32
C ARG A 142 -13.00 18.33 -3.61
N TYR A 143 -13.83 17.87 -2.69
CA TYR A 143 -15.26 17.70 -2.86
C TYR A 143 -16.10 18.51 -1.86
N GLN A 144 -15.49 19.28 -0.98
CA GLN A 144 -16.16 20.06 0.07
C GLN A 144 -17.05 19.20 0.99
N LEU A 145 -16.66 17.92 1.18
CA LEU A 145 -17.36 16.99 2.04
C LEU A 145 -16.98 17.16 3.51
N SER A 146 -17.99 17.15 4.39
CA SER A 146 -17.71 17.00 5.82
C SER A 146 -17.20 15.59 6.15
N PRO A 147 -16.56 15.40 7.31
CA PRO A 147 -16.14 14.06 7.76
C PRO A 147 -17.32 13.07 7.81
N GLU A 148 -18.52 13.50 8.19
CA GLU A 148 -19.72 12.66 8.24
C GLU A 148 -20.16 12.23 6.85
N GLN A 149 -20.13 13.14 5.87
CA GLN A 149 -20.46 12.85 4.48
C GLN A 149 -19.44 11.88 3.86
N THR A 150 -18.16 12.09 4.14
CA THR A 150 -17.08 11.17 3.71
C THR A 150 -17.29 9.76 4.28
N LYS A 151 -17.58 9.64 5.59
CA LYS A 151 -17.90 8.36 6.23
C LYS A 151 -19.12 7.69 5.61
N ALA A 152 -20.18 8.43 5.35
CA ALA A 152 -21.41 7.90 4.75
C ALA A 152 -21.12 7.31 3.36
N ARG A 153 -20.35 8.01 2.51
CA ARG A 153 -19.96 7.49 1.19
C ARG A 153 -19.12 6.22 1.29
N LEU A 154 -18.14 6.17 2.21
CA LEU A 154 -17.34 4.96 2.45
C LEU A 154 -18.17 3.79 2.95
N THR A 155 -19.13 4.02 3.83
CA THR A 155 -20.05 2.97 4.30
C THR A 155 -20.88 2.40 3.16
N ASN A 156 -21.26 3.22 2.19
CA ASN A 156 -21.98 2.75 1.00
C ASN A 156 -21.07 1.89 0.09
N CYS A 157 -19.80 2.25 -0.05
CA CYS A 157 -18.84 1.45 -0.83
C CYS A 157 -18.51 0.12 -0.14
N PHE A 158 -18.41 0.12 1.18
CA PHE A 158 -17.99 -1.03 1.99
C PHE A 158 -19.07 -1.44 3.01
N PRO A 159 -20.25 -1.86 2.54
CA PRO A 159 -21.34 -2.25 3.42
C PRO A 159 -20.93 -3.48 4.25
N ASN A 160 -21.38 -3.51 5.51
CA ASN A 160 -21.11 -4.58 6.46
C ASN A 160 -19.64 -4.70 6.94
N LEU A 161 -18.75 -3.79 6.56
CA LEU A 161 -17.41 -3.71 7.15
C LEU A 161 -17.42 -2.72 8.33
N HIS A 162 -16.69 -3.08 9.37
CA HIS A 162 -16.36 -2.13 10.44
C HIS A 162 -15.21 -1.24 9.94
N ILE A 163 -15.47 0.04 9.74
CA ILE A 163 -14.47 1.00 9.28
C ILE A 163 -13.88 1.72 10.49
N GLU A 164 -12.58 1.55 10.70
CA GLU A 164 -11.81 2.21 11.74
C GLU A 164 -10.92 3.31 11.15
N TYR A 165 -10.92 4.50 11.73
CA TYR A 165 -10.15 5.64 11.23
C TYR A 165 -8.99 5.93 12.16
N VAL A 166 -7.75 5.85 11.66
CA VAL A 166 -6.53 6.04 12.46
C VAL A 166 -5.75 7.28 12.03
N THR A 167 -5.05 7.88 12.97
CA THR A 167 -4.22 9.06 12.73
C THR A 167 -2.93 8.65 12.03
N PRO A 168 -2.57 9.25 10.89
CA PRO A 168 -1.33 8.95 10.17
C PRO A 168 -0.09 9.45 10.91
N LEU A 169 1.09 9.09 10.40
CA LEU A 169 2.36 9.61 10.89
C LEU A 169 2.44 11.12 10.73
N ALA A 170 3.10 11.78 11.68
CA ALA A 170 3.43 13.20 11.55
C ALA A 170 4.63 13.35 10.62
N GLY A 171 4.55 14.29 9.66
CA GLY A 171 5.65 14.60 8.75
C GLY A 171 5.83 13.59 7.63
N GLU A 172 4.98 12.57 7.53
CA GLU A 172 4.94 11.67 6.38
C GLU A 172 4.03 12.30 5.30
N PRO A 173 4.59 12.57 4.09
CA PRO A 173 3.90 13.41 3.10
C PRO A 173 2.61 12.80 2.56
N THR A 174 2.59 11.50 2.35
CA THR A 174 1.44 10.80 1.76
C THR A 174 0.34 10.51 2.77
N GLN A 175 0.65 10.50 4.07
CA GLN A 175 -0.25 10.16 5.17
C GLN A 175 -0.88 8.77 5.03
N HIS A 176 -0.14 7.85 4.38
CA HIS A 176 -0.57 6.48 4.10
C HIS A 176 -0.37 5.55 5.29
N LEU A 177 -1.22 4.51 5.35
CA LEU A 177 -1.19 3.49 6.42
C LEU A 177 -0.09 2.46 6.20
N ASP A 178 0.20 2.09 4.97
CA ASP A 178 1.19 1.08 4.63
C ASP A 178 2.62 1.48 5.06
N MET A 179 2.79 2.76 5.40
CA MET A 179 4.01 3.28 6.02
C MET A 179 4.17 2.91 7.49
N PHE A 180 3.15 2.35 8.16
CA PHE A 180 3.27 2.00 9.58
C PHE A 180 2.32 0.88 10.04
N LEU A 181 1.48 0.35 9.16
CA LEU A 181 0.44 -0.61 9.55
C LEU A 181 0.19 -1.63 8.43
N VAL A 182 0.13 -2.93 8.81
CA VAL A 182 -0.25 -4.00 7.88
C VAL A 182 -0.90 -5.15 8.63
N PHE A 183 -1.98 -5.72 8.09
CA PHE A 183 -2.52 -6.98 8.59
C PHE A 183 -1.73 -8.16 8.05
N THR A 184 -1.36 -9.09 8.93
CA THR A 184 -0.70 -10.35 8.56
C THR A 184 -1.65 -11.54 8.62
N SER A 185 -2.80 -11.37 9.28
CA SER A 185 -3.89 -12.34 9.31
C SER A 185 -5.21 -11.64 9.62
N ARG A 186 -6.31 -12.40 9.64
CA ARG A 186 -7.65 -11.87 9.97
C ARG A 186 -7.72 -11.19 11.34
N ASN A 187 -6.89 -11.61 12.29
CA ASN A 187 -6.90 -11.10 13.66
C ASN A 187 -5.53 -10.59 14.15
N THR A 188 -4.55 -10.46 13.27
CA THR A 188 -3.21 -9.94 13.64
C THR A 188 -2.82 -8.77 12.77
N VAL A 189 -2.47 -7.66 13.40
CA VAL A 189 -1.99 -6.45 12.76
C VAL A 189 -0.59 -6.11 13.29
N VAL A 190 0.32 -5.75 12.40
CA VAL A 190 1.63 -5.21 12.73
C VAL A 190 1.56 -3.70 12.67
N VAL A 191 1.95 -3.03 13.73
CA VAL A 191 1.98 -1.57 13.84
C VAL A 191 3.40 -1.11 14.14
N GLY A 192 3.89 -0.17 13.37
CA GLY A 192 5.19 0.45 13.56
C GLY A 192 5.39 1.02 14.95
N SER A 193 6.63 1.18 15.36
CA SER A 193 7.00 1.82 16.62
C SER A 193 8.30 2.61 16.49
N TYR A 194 8.37 3.74 17.14
CA TYR A 194 9.59 4.51 17.36
C TYR A 194 9.90 4.55 18.85
N SER A 195 11.19 4.62 19.20
CA SER A 195 11.55 5.02 20.56
C SER A 195 11.22 6.50 20.78
N PRO A 196 10.86 6.92 22.00
CA PRO A 196 10.55 8.33 22.26
C PRO A 196 11.75 9.26 22.02
N GLN A 197 12.98 8.73 22.06
CA GLN A 197 14.21 9.49 21.77
C GLN A 197 14.42 9.70 20.26
N MET A 198 13.89 8.81 19.43
CA MET A 198 14.01 8.89 17.98
C MET A 198 12.95 9.79 17.36
N ASP A 199 11.69 9.58 17.72
CA ASP A 199 10.55 10.34 17.26
C ASP A 199 9.43 10.31 18.29
N TYR A 200 9.39 11.34 19.15
CA TYR A 200 8.41 11.41 20.24
C TYR A 200 6.97 11.53 19.75
N ILE A 201 6.74 12.30 18.70
CA ILE A 201 5.39 12.54 18.17
C ILE A 201 4.83 11.25 17.59
N ASN A 202 5.58 10.58 16.73
CA ASN A 202 5.14 9.33 16.11
C ASN A 202 5.15 8.15 17.10
N HIS A 203 6.02 8.17 18.13
CA HIS A 203 5.91 7.24 19.25
C HIS A 203 4.52 7.31 19.91
N ILE A 204 4.03 8.52 20.24
CA ILE A 204 2.70 8.70 20.85
C ILE A 204 1.59 8.29 19.89
N ARG A 205 1.65 8.73 18.61
CA ARG A 205 0.65 8.41 17.59
C ARG A 205 0.52 6.90 17.38
N LEU A 206 1.62 6.20 17.16
CA LEU A 206 1.63 4.76 16.92
C LEU A 206 1.19 3.94 18.14
N ASN A 207 1.49 4.39 19.34
CA ASN A 207 0.96 3.79 20.57
C ASN A 207 -0.55 4.04 20.70
N GLY A 208 -1.04 5.19 20.25
CA GLY A 208 -2.47 5.48 20.15
C GLY A 208 -3.18 4.53 19.18
N VAL A 209 -2.65 4.38 17.97
CA VAL A 209 -3.16 3.46 16.95
C VAL A 209 -3.16 2.02 17.46
N ALA A 210 -2.06 1.55 18.05
CA ALA A 210 -1.97 0.20 18.60
C ALA A 210 -3.05 -0.07 19.66
N ARG A 211 -3.26 0.88 20.60
CA ARG A 211 -4.34 0.77 21.60
C ARG A 211 -5.74 0.83 20.99
N GLN A 212 -5.94 1.62 19.92
CA GLN A 212 -7.22 1.71 19.23
C GLN A 212 -7.55 0.37 18.58
N LEU A 213 -6.62 -0.20 17.82
CA LEU A 213 -6.82 -1.47 17.12
C LEU A 213 -6.96 -2.67 18.06
N SER A 214 -6.25 -2.68 19.20
CA SER A 214 -6.36 -3.77 20.18
C SER A 214 -7.75 -3.91 20.85
N ARG A 215 -8.62 -2.91 20.69
CA ARG A 215 -10.00 -2.95 21.18
C ARG A 215 -10.98 -3.60 20.21
N LEU A 216 -10.54 -3.80 18.96
CA LEU A 216 -11.35 -4.42 17.93
C LEU A 216 -11.39 -5.94 18.11
N THR A 217 -12.45 -6.54 17.60
CA THR A 217 -12.63 -8.00 17.63
C THR A 217 -13.03 -8.53 16.27
N VAL A 218 -12.58 -9.73 15.96
CA VAL A 218 -12.99 -10.50 14.79
C VAL A 218 -13.54 -11.84 15.26
N GLU A 219 -14.80 -12.13 14.94
CA GLU A 219 -15.48 -13.37 15.37
C GLU A 219 -15.39 -13.58 16.90
N GLY A 220 -15.53 -12.49 17.67
CA GLY A 220 -15.44 -12.49 19.13
C GLY A 220 -14.03 -12.60 19.71
N LYS A 221 -12.99 -12.66 18.90
CA LYS A 221 -11.59 -12.70 19.35
C LYS A 221 -10.95 -11.32 19.21
N PRO A 222 -10.18 -10.86 20.20
CA PRO A 222 -9.46 -9.58 20.10
C PRO A 222 -8.45 -9.57 18.94
N ILE A 223 -8.24 -8.41 18.35
CA ILE A 223 -7.13 -8.17 17.43
C ILE A 223 -5.82 -8.23 18.23
N ILE A 224 -4.89 -9.03 17.74
CA ILE A 224 -3.51 -9.10 18.23
C ILE A 224 -2.72 -8.00 17.52
N VAL A 225 -2.15 -7.09 18.32
CA VAL A 225 -1.31 -6.01 17.80
C VAL A 225 0.15 -6.34 18.08
N GLU A 226 0.88 -6.63 17.03
CA GLU A 226 2.33 -6.81 17.05
C GLU A 226 3.02 -5.48 16.75
N ARG A 227 4.22 -5.30 17.29
CA ARG A 227 4.98 -4.06 17.11
C ARG A 227 6.27 -4.34 16.35
N ILE A 228 6.59 -3.45 15.41
CA ILE A 228 7.82 -3.51 14.64
C ILE A 228 8.55 -2.16 14.73
N PHE A 229 9.85 -2.18 15.03
CA PHE A 229 10.62 -0.94 15.00
C PHE A 229 10.75 -0.44 13.58
N MET A 230 10.50 0.85 13.41
CA MET A 230 10.66 1.55 12.15
C MET A 230 12.13 1.88 11.93
N PRO A 231 12.62 1.88 10.68
CA PRO A 231 13.97 2.32 10.38
C PRO A 231 14.23 3.72 10.93
N PRO A 232 15.47 4.00 11.40
CA PRO A 232 15.80 5.31 11.90
C PRO A 232 15.70 6.37 10.81
N HIS A 233 15.11 7.53 11.13
CA HIS A 233 15.08 8.68 10.23
C HIS A 233 16.52 9.17 9.95
N ARG A 234 17.05 8.81 8.80
CA ARG A 234 18.32 9.34 8.27
C ARG A 234 18.01 10.07 6.96
N LYS A 235 18.91 10.98 6.54
CA LYS A 235 18.75 11.69 5.26
C LYS A 235 18.51 10.77 4.05
N GLN A 236 18.95 9.51 4.15
CA GLN A 236 18.82 8.49 3.10
C GLN A 236 17.60 7.57 3.27
N ILE A 237 16.87 7.66 4.40
CA ILE A 237 15.69 6.80 4.68
C ILE A 237 14.58 7.67 5.28
N LEU A 238 14.24 8.77 4.64
CA LEU A 238 13.03 9.49 4.95
C LEU A 238 11.86 8.64 4.46
N GLY A 239 11.04 8.11 5.37
CA GLY A 239 9.89 7.29 5.00
C GLY A 239 10.13 5.77 4.90
N GLY A 240 11.26 5.23 5.37
CA GLY A 240 11.46 3.78 5.45
C GLY A 240 10.48 3.10 6.38
N SER A 241 9.93 1.96 5.98
CA SER A 241 8.97 1.20 6.77
C SER A 241 9.09 -0.30 6.53
N TYR A 242 9.18 -1.08 7.61
CA TYR A 242 9.10 -2.54 7.52
C TYR A 242 7.64 -3.07 7.46
N THR A 243 6.63 -2.20 7.40
CA THR A 243 5.24 -2.58 7.11
C THR A 243 4.86 -2.39 5.64
N ASN A 244 5.72 -1.76 4.83
CA ASN A 244 5.51 -1.57 3.40
C ASN A 244 5.90 -2.84 2.61
N ILE A 245 5.29 -3.97 2.98
CA ILE A 245 5.57 -5.33 2.52
C ILE A 245 4.61 -5.76 1.40
N VAL A 246 5.01 -6.78 0.63
CA VAL A 246 4.18 -7.34 -0.43
C VAL A 246 3.90 -8.82 -0.19
N PHE A 247 2.62 -9.19 -0.17
CA PHE A 247 2.17 -10.57 -0.12
C PHE A 247 2.03 -11.14 -1.54
N ALA A 248 2.72 -12.25 -1.81
CA ALA A 248 2.72 -12.91 -3.12
C ALA A 248 2.59 -14.44 -2.96
N ASN A 249 1.39 -14.93 -2.62
CA ASN A 249 1.03 -16.36 -2.53
C ASN A 249 2.10 -17.24 -1.86
N GLY A 250 2.31 -17.07 -0.56
CA GLY A 250 3.30 -17.82 0.22
C GLY A 250 4.71 -17.22 0.21
N THR A 251 4.93 -16.12 -0.50
CA THR A 251 6.14 -15.31 -0.42
C THR A 251 5.81 -13.93 0.13
N LEU A 252 6.57 -13.47 1.12
CA LEU A 252 6.49 -12.12 1.66
C LEU A 252 7.76 -11.35 1.28
N LEU A 253 7.59 -10.23 0.59
CA LEU A 253 8.69 -9.33 0.28
C LEU A 253 8.79 -8.26 1.36
N VAL A 254 9.97 -8.10 1.95
CA VAL A 254 10.25 -7.13 3.01
C VAL A 254 11.27 -6.12 2.52
N PRO A 255 11.03 -4.81 2.67
CA PRO A 255 12.01 -3.81 2.23
C PRO A 255 13.33 -3.94 2.98
N ASP A 256 14.44 -3.94 2.22
CA ASP A 256 15.80 -3.81 2.73
C ASP A 256 16.36 -2.45 2.28
N TYR A 257 16.63 -1.58 3.22
CA TYR A 257 17.14 -0.23 2.93
C TYR A 257 18.67 -0.15 2.87
N GLY A 258 19.38 -1.26 3.16
CA GLY A 258 20.84 -1.34 3.11
C GLY A 258 21.58 -0.61 4.23
N VAL A 259 20.89 0.03 5.17
CA VAL A 259 21.47 0.92 6.19
C VAL A 259 21.02 0.59 7.64
N ASP A 260 20.15 -0.40 7.80
CA ASP A 260 19.62 -0.85 9.10
C ASP A 260 19.55 -2.39 9.14
N PRO A 261 20.69 -3.09 9.15
CA PRO A 261 20.73 -4.55 9.12
C PRO A 261 20.09 -5.19 10.36
N ASP A 262 20.20 -4.55 11.53
CA ASP A 262 19.61 -5.06 12.77
C ASP A 262 18.08 -4.93 12.76
N GLY A 263 17.55 -3.81 12.28
CA GLY A 263 16.11 -3.61 12.11
C GLY A 263 15.53 -4.57 11.08
N LEU A 264 16.21 -4.77 9.95
CA LEU A 264 15.81 -5.77 8.95
C LEU A 264 15.78 -7.19 9.55
N ALA A 265 16.80 -7.58 10.31
CA ALA A 265 16.86 -8.90 10.95
C ALA A 265 15.71 -9.10 11.96
N GLN A 266 15.34 -8.06 12.72
CA GLN A 266 14.19 -8.07 13.62
C GLN A 266 12.87 -8.18 12.83
N ALA A 267 12.72 -7.47 11.72
CA ALA A 267 11.56 -7.55 10.85
C ALA A 267 11.38 -8.96 10.28
N ILE A 268 12.45 -9.54 9.74
CA ILE A 268 12.44 -10.92 9.21
C ILE A 268 12.06 -11.91 10.32
N THR A 269 12.62 -11.77 11.52
CA THR A 269 12.30 -12.63 12.67
C THR A 269 10.82 -12.54 13.03
N LEU A 270 10.26 -11.34 13.10
CA LEU A 270 8.85 -11.12 13.37
C LEU A 270 7.97 -11.80 12.31
N TYR A 271 8.24 -11.56 11.03
CA TYR A 271 7.43 -12.12 9.95
C TYR A 271 7.56 -13.63 9.83
N ASN A 272 8.71 -14.23 10.07
CA ASN A 272 8.86 -15.68 10.17
C ASN A 272 8.00 -16.28 11.29
N ARG A 273 7.89 -15.59 12.43
CA ARG A 273 7.02 -16.03 13.54
C ARG A 273 5.53 -15.90 13.20
N LEU A 274 5.13 -14.83 12.53
CA LEU A 274 3.73 -14.57 12.18
C LEU A 274 3.26 -15.39 10.98
N LEU A 275 4.15 -15.73 10.08
CA LEU A 275 3.91 -16.40 8.81
C LEU A 275 4.84 -17.62 8.62
N PRO A 276 4.77 -18.64 9.50
CA PRO A 276 5.77 -19.71 9.57
C PRO A 276 5.87 -20.57 8.30
N ASN A 277 4.86 -20.54 7.44
CA ASN A 277 4.82 -21.30 6.19
C ASN A 277 5.12 -20.42 4.96
N TRP A 278 5.54 -19.17 5.17
CA TRP A 278 5.84 -18.22 4.10
C TRP A 278 7.34 -18.10 3.89
N ASN A 279 7.74 -17.88 2.65
CA ASN A 279 9.10 -17.54 2.28
C ASN A 279 9.31 -16.03 2.45
N ILE A 280 10.01 -15.63 3.51
CA ILE A 280 10.29 -14.20 3.79
C ILE A 280 11.53 -13.78 3.02
N ARG A 281 11.39 -12.82 2.11
CA ARG A 281 12.46 -12.37 1.22
C ARG A 281 12.72 -10.88 1.36
N PRO A 282 13.91 -10.47 1.82
CA PRO A 282 14.31 -9.07 1.76
C PRO A 282 14.57 -8.65 0.30
N ILE A 283 14.11 -7.45 -0.06
CA ILE A 283 14.31 -6.84 -1.38
C ILE A 283 14.92 -5.47 -1.17
N TYR A 284 16.07 -5.22 -1.81
CA TYR A 284 16.70 -3.91 -1.74
C TYR A 284 15.76 -2.81 -2.24
N SER A 285 15.56 -1.81 -1.40
CA SER A 285 14.59 -0.73 -1.57
C SER A 285 15.19 0.66 -1.33
N GLY A 286 16.54 0.75 -1.24
CA GLY A 286 17.24 2.00 -0.99
C GLY A 286 16.96 3.06 -2.05
N ASP A 287 16.82 2.66 -3.32
CA ASP A 287 16.51 3.59 -4.41
C ASP A 287 15.05 4.05 -4.40
N LEU A 288 14.12 3.20 -3.96
CA LEU A 288 12.70 3.54 -3.87
C LEU A 288 12.42 4.51 -2.72
N VAL A 289 13.09 4.31 -1.58
CA VAL A 289 12.82 5.13 -0.39
C VAL A 289 13.26 6.58 -0.54
N VAL A 290 14.24 6.88 -1.36
CA VAL A 290 14.62 8.28 -1.69
C VAL A 290 13.57 8.98 -2.54
N MET A 291 12.65 8.21 -3.17
CA MET A 291 11.49 8.71 -3.90
C MET A 291 10.21 8.64 -3.06
N GLU A 292 10.35 8.50 -1.73
CA GLU A 292 9.27 8.52 -0.73
C GLU A 292 8.29 7.32 -0.78
N GLY A 293 8.76 6.16 -1.24
CA GLY A 293 7.99 4.91 -1.25
C GLY A 293 8.85 3.67 -1.09
N ALA A 294 8.23 2.50 -1.03
CA ALA A 294 8.91 1.22 -0.99
C ALA A 294 8.15 0.15 -1.81
N LEU A 295 8.26 -1.13 -1.45
CA LEU A 295 7.78 -2.25 -2.26
C LEU A 295 6.25 -2.23 -2.47
N HIS A 296 5.49 -1.95 -1.41
CA HIS A 296 4.02 -1.93 -1.47
C HIS A 296 3.51 -0.81 -2.38
N CYS A 297 4.15 0.35 -2.33
CA CYS A 297 3.74 1.53 -3.10
C CYS A 297 3.80 1.31 -4.62
N VAL A 298 4.76 0.51 -5.10
CA VAL A 298 4.95 0.21 -6.54
C VAL A 298 4.25 -1.09 -6.98
N THR A 299 3.37 -1.65 -6.15
CA THR A 299 2.66 -2.91 -6.43
C THR A 299 1.17 -2.80 -6.13
N GLY A 300 0.36 -3.45 -6.95
CA GLY A 300 -1.06 -3.68 -6.72
C GLY A 300 -1.37 -5.17 -6.66
N ASN A 301 -2.25 -5.59 -5.78
CA ASN A 301 -2.70 -6.97 -5.68
C ASN A 301 -4.10 -7.11 -6.29
N ILE A 302 -4.23 -8.01 -7.26
CA ILE A 302 -5.52 -8.37 -7.84
C ILE A 302 -5.77 -9.84 -7.48
N PRO A 303 -6.69 -10.13 -6.56
CA PRO A 303 -7.07 -11.51 -6.24
C PRO A 303 -7.62 -12.24 -7.47
N SER A 304 -7.26 -13.51 -7.62
CA SER A 304 -7.74 -14.40 -8.69
C SER A 304 -9.20 -14.80 -8.54
#